data_da8749ef82a34a016c76c1d05236a5e9
#
_entry.id   da8749ef82a34a016c76c1d05236a5e9
#
_cell.length_a   1.000
_cell.length_b   1.000
_cell.length_c   1.000
_cell.angle_alpha   90.00
_cell.angle_beta   90.00
_cell.angle_gamma   90.00
#
_symmetry.space_group_name_H-M   'P 1'
#
loop_
_entity.id
_entity.type
_entity.pdbx_description
1 polymer ?
#
loop_
_entity_poly.entity_id
_entity_poly.type
_entity_poly.pdbx_seq_one_letter_code
_entity_poly.pdbx_strand_id
1 'polypeptide(L)'
;MKKWIKAKKIITMNADLPYADLMCLEGDRITYIGDSSSKSLAIDPLIDVFVDYSDKVLYPGFNDSHLHLIGFGSYLNTCRLEMIRSIDALISHVSNYAETYTGTVLYGRNWNQDLFREKRLPTKEDLDLACPSRPVVLYRTCGHIAVINSAAIKYFGISSNTNVPGGAIDAVNGDLTGILRENALNLVKQTVTLESLKDDLMCAQQHLNRLGITSVQSDDLIMVPDDQQMALLTLMEELGKNGLLTIRIYEQSQFFTPADFKRAIDGGYKQNEGNAFFKRGPLKILADGSLGARTARMHHGYADAPDERGILIHPLSELDALIRMASEHHIGVVAHGIGDFTIDYLIEAFKRTSSGHNAIVHCQITTDHAMTEMGNHRIGALVQPNFLEYDMDIVENRVGPELAKTSYAFKTMLEKGILLGFGSDAPVEDPNPLKGIHYAVNRKRPDGRVLHVDEALTLEQAIRAYTLDAARFSHEAHEKGMLSTGYYADFVVFDRELSSDHLLDEKVIATYVGGKCVYTAD
;
A
#
# COMPACT_ATOMS: atom_id res chain seq x y z
N MET A 1 -35.66 -2.52 0.39
CA MET A 1 -35.47 -1.64 1.55
C MET A 1 -34.44 -0.61 1.15
N LYS A 2 -34.84 0.64 1.14
CA LYS A 2 -33.96 1.77 0.81
C LYS A 2 -33.25 2.25 2.09
N LYS A 3 -32.00 2.70 1.92
CA LYS A 3 -31.25 3.36 3.00
C LYS A 3 -31.03 4.80 2.58
N TRP A 4 -31.61 5.74 3.30
CA TRP A 4 -31.46 7.17 3.08
C TRP A 4 -30.36 7.71 4.01
N ILE A 5 -29.44 8.45 3.44
CA ILE A 5 -28.33 9.08 4.17
C ILE A 5 -28.46 10.57 3.98
N LYS A 6 -28.77 11.28 5.07
CA LYS A 6 -28.78 12.73 5.14
C LYS A 6 -27.43 13.20 5.65
N ALA A 7 -26.86 14.22 5.01
CA ALA A 7 -25.61 14.82 5.45
C ALA A 7 -25.69 16.34 5.44
N LYS A 8 -24.77 16.98 6.16
CA LYS A 8 -24.59 18.44 6.03
C LYS A 8 -24.16 18.81 4.62
N LYS A 9 -23.24 18.01 4.06
CA LYS A 9 -22.73 18.17 2.70
C LYS A 9 -22.17 16.84 2.19
N ILE A 10 -22.45 16.50 0.96
CA ILE A 10 -21.88 15.37 0.23
C ILE A 10 -21.03 15.95 -0.88
N ILE A 11 -19.72 15.75 -0.82
CA ILE A 11 -18.79 16.09 -1.88
C ILE A 11 -18.76 14.91 -2.84
N THR A 12 -19.22 15.08 -4.06
CA THR A 12 -19.49 13.94 -4.95
C THR A 12 -18.33 13.56 -5.86
N MET A 13 -17.40 14.45 -6.13
CA MET A 13 -16.38 14.38 -7.19
C MET A 13 -16.99 14.25 -8.61
N ASN A 14 -18.28 14.51 -8.76
CA ASN A 14 -18.99 14.59 -10.04
C ASN A 14 -19.13 16.05 -10.46
N ALA A 15 -18.53 16.42 -11.61
CA ALA A 15 -18.54 17.80 -12.10
C ALA A 15 -19.95 18.35 -12.38
N ASP A 16 -20.90 17.48 -12.77
CA ASP A 16 -22.28 17.87 -13.07
C ASP A 16 -23.14 18.07 -11.81
N LEU A 17 -22.74 17.48 -10.68
CA LEU A 17 -23.40 17.59 -9.39
C LEU A 17 -22.34 17.60 -8.27
N PRO A 18 -21.57 18.68 -8.11
CA PRO A 18 -20.41 18.69 -7.19
C PRO A 18 -20.80 18.51 -5.73
N TYR A 19 -22.03 18.89 -5.35
CA TYR A 19 -22.52 18.82 -3.98
C TYR A 19 -23.95 18.28 -3.92
N ALA A 20 -24.23 17.55 -2.84
CA ALA A 20 -25.56 17.09 -2.45
C ALA A 20 -25.70 17.14 -0.93
N ASP A 21 -26.89 16.82 -0.41
CA ASP A 21 -27.14 16.69 1.04
C ASP A 21 -27.96 15.44 1.39
N LEU A 22 -28.43 14.71 0.37
CA LEU A 22 -29.19 13.48 0.53
C LEU A 22 -28.77 12.44 -0.50
N MET A 23 -28.62 11.20 -0.06
CA MET A 23 -28.32 10.04 -0.90
C MET A 23 -29.21 8.86 -0.51
N CYS A 24 -29.68 8.10 -1.51
CA CYS A 24 -30.44 6.87 -1.30
C CYS A 24 -29.65 5.68 -1.86
N LEU A 25 -29.61 4.60 -1.08
CA LEU A 25 -28.95 3.35 -1.44
C LEU A 25 -29.96 2.22 -1.56
N GLU A 26 -29.79 1.37 -2.57
CA GLU A 26 -30.47 0.07 -2.70
C GLU A 26 -29.41 -1.01 -2.96
N GLY A 27 -29.28 -1.97 -2.04
CA GLY A 27 -28.19 -2.93 -2.10
C GLY A 27 -26.84 -2.24 -1.90
N ASP A 28 -25.95 -2.43 -2.86
CA ASP A 28 -24.60 -1.87 -2.88
C ASP A 28 -24.45 -0.59 -3.74
N ARG A 29 -25.58 -0.08 -4.32
CA ARG A 29 -25.56 1.02 -5.28
C ARG A 29 -26.32 2.26 -4.77
N ILE A 30 -25.87 3.40 -5.25
CA ILE A 30 -26.55 4.69 -5.09
C ILE A 30 -27.68 4.76 -6.13
N THR A 31 -28.93 4.91 -5.68
CA THR A 31 -30.11 5.03 -6.56
C THR A 31 -30.62 6.47 -6.68
N TYR A 32 -30.24 7.32 -5.74
CA TYR A 32 -30.48 8.76 -5.77
C TYR A 32 -29.36 9.50 -5.05
N ILE A 33 -28.98 10.64 -5.57
CA ILE A 33 -28.14 11.62 -4.89
C ILE A 33 -28.55 13.02 -5.35
N GLY A 34 -28.70 13.96 -4.41
CA GLY A 34 -29.13 15.32 -4.72
C GLY A 34 -29.55 16.12 -3.50
N ASP A 35 -30.45 17.09 -3.73
CA ASP A 35 -30.97 17.99 -2.72
C ASP A 35 -32.18 17.36 -2.00
N SER A 36 -32.15 17.39 -0.66
CA SER A 36 -33.24 16.88 0.19
C SER A 36 -34.54 17.68 0.08
N SER A 37 -34.50 18.89 -0.45
CA SER A 37 -35.71 19.73 -0.69
C SER A 37 -36.47 19.30 -1.96
N SER A 38 -35.97 18.35 -2.73
CA SER A 38 -36.61 17.85 -3.97
C SER A 38 -37.96 17.20 -3.66
N LYS A 39 -39.02 17.74 -4.24
CA LYS A 39 -40.44 17.32 -4.01
C LYS A 39 -40.77 15.92 -4.57
N SER A 40 -39.86 15.28 -5.30
CA SER A 40 -40.09 13.97 -5.95
C SER A 40 -39.65 12.76 -5.15
N LEU A 41 -39.21 12.95 -3.89
CA LEU A 41 -38.67 11.87 -3.07
C LEU A 41 -39.79 10.98 -2.52
N ALA A 42 -39.85 9.73 -2.97
CA ALA A 42 -40.75 8.70 -2.44
C ALA A 42 -40.06 8.02 -1.24
N ILE A 43 -40.15 8.64 -0.07
CA ILE A 43 -39.63 8.11 1.19
C ILE A 43 -40.77 7.42 1.94
N ASP A 44 -40.61 6.16 2.29
CA ASP A 44 -41.55 5.42 3.14
C ASP A 44 -40.91 5.24 4.54
N PRO A 45 -41.37 6.02 5.54
CA PRO A 45 -40.78 5.97 6.89
C PRO A 45 -41.06 4.67 7.64
N LEU A 46 -41.91 3.78 7.13
CA LEU A 46 -42.22 2.48 7.71
C LEU A 46 -41.30 1.36 7.20
N ILE A 47 -40.69 1.56 6.03
CA ILE A 47 -39.89 0.54 5.33
C ILE A 47 -38.44 0.97 5.19
N ASP A 48 -38.18 2.27 5.02
CA ASP A 48 -36.87 2.82 4.71
C ASP A 48 -36.05 3.06 5.97
N VAL A 49 -34.73 2.79 5.86
CA VAL A 49 -33.75 3.07 6.93
C VAL A 49 -33.16 4.44 6.72
N PHE A 50 -33.11 5.24 7.80
CA PHE A 50 -32.47 6.54 7.80
C PHE A 50 -31.16 6.50 8.60
N VAL A 51 -30.12 7.08 8.01
CA VAL A 51 -28.85 7.36 8.67
C VAL A 51 -28.65 8.88 8.67
N ASP A 52 -28.53 9.45 9.86
CA ASP A 52 -28.41 10.89 10.04
C ASP A 52 -26.95 11.30 10.25
N TYR A 53 -26.42 12.00 9.26
CA TYR A 53 -25.16 12.71 9.27
C TYR A 53 -25.35 14.20 8.97
N SER A 54 -26.46 14.81 9.43
CA SER A 54 -26.82 16.20 9.13
C SER A 54 -25.81 17.23 9.62
N ASP A 55 -24.90 16.86 10.50
CA ASP A 55 -23.78 17.67 11.00
C ASP A 55 -22.41 17.27 10.38
N LYS A 56 -22.37 16.25 9.53
CA LYS A 56 -21.15 15.65 8.96
C LYS A 56 -21.00 15.91 7.46
N VAL A 57 -19.79 15.65 6.94
CA VAL A 57 -19.47 15.78 5.51
C VAL A 57 -19.02 14.43 4.96
N LEU A 58 -19.54 14.09 3.79
CA LEU A 58 -19.25 12.84 3.09
C LEU A 58 -18.37 13.09 1.85
N TYR A 59 -17.46 12.18 1.61
CA TYR A 59 -16.62 12.09 0.41
C TYR A 59 -16.72 10.70 -0.21
N PRO A 60 -16.43 10.50 -1.51
CA PRO A 60 -16.17 9.16 -2.04
C PRO A 60 -15.10 8.46 -1.22
N GLY A 61 -15.23 7.16 -1.04
CA GLY A 61 -14.21 6.38 -0.37
C GLY A 61 -12.87 6.46 -1.09
N PHE A 62 -11.79 6.52 -0.34
CA PHE A 62 -10.45 6.62 -0.91
C PHE A 62 -10.04 5.32 -1.60
N ASN A 63 -9.23 5.45 -2.63
CA ASN A 63 -8.63 4.38 -3.42
C ASN A 63 -7.11 4.57 -3.41
N ASP A 64 -6.40 3.73 -2.68
CA ASP A 64 -4.93 3.70 -2.71
C ASP A 64 -4.48 3.03 -4.01
N SER A 65 -3.78 3.76 -4.88
CA SER A 65 -3.46 3.31 -6.23
C SER A 65 -2.23 2.41 -6.34
N HIS A 66 -1.47 2.25 -5.25
CA HIS A 66 -0.37 1.30 -5.15
C HIS A 66 0.04 1.06 -3.70
N LEU A 67 -0.09 -0.18 -3.26
CA LEU A 67 0.41 -0.68 -1.98
C LEU A 67 0.64 -2.20 -2.05
N HIS A 68 1.11 -2.81 -0.96
CA HIS A 68 1.24 -4.25 -0.75
C HIS A 68 0.29 -4.66 0.39
N LEU A 69 -0.98 -4.95 0.07
CA LEU A 69 -2.05 -5.14 1.05
C LEU A 69 -1.75 -6.24 2.07
N ILE A 70 -1.39 -7.43 1.58
CA ILE A 70 -1.05 -8.57 2.43
C ILE A 70 0.27 -8.28 3.17
N GLY A 71 1.25 -7.69 2.48
CA GLY A 71 2.50 -7.24 3.09
C GLY A 71 2.27 -6.25 4.24
N PHE A 72 1.32 -5.33 4.08
CA PHE A 72 0.92 -4.40 5.13
C PHE A 72 0.24 -5.11 6.30
N GLY A 73 -0.63 -6.10 6.03
CA GLY A 73 -1.22 -6.93 7.10
C GLY A 73 -0.17 -7.70 7.89
N SER A 74 0.79 -8.31 7.20
CA SER A 74 1.92 -8.99 7.83
C SER A 74 2.76 -8.04 8.69
N TYR A 75 2.96 -6.81 8.22
CA TYR A 75 3.61 -5.75 8.99
C TYR A 75 2.82 -5.39 10.26
N LEU A 76 1.50 -5.25 10.18
CA LEU A 76 0.63 -4.98 11.33
C LEU A 76 0.60 -6.14 12.33
N ASN A 77 0.65 -7.37 11.84
CA ASN A 77 0.65 -8.60 12.65
C ASN A 77 2.04 -8.95 13.20
N THR A 78 3.05 -8.12 12.99
CA THR A 78 4.41 -8.32 13.49
C THR A 78 4.67 -7.41 14.69
N CYS A 79 5.23 -7.95 15.78
CA CYS A 79 5.66 -7.16 16.94
C CYS A 79 6.83 -6.23 16.54
N ARG A 80 6.59 -4.93 16.57
CA ARG A 80 7.52 -3.90 16.07
C ARG A 80 8.40 -3.36 17.16
N LEU A 81 9.71 -3.33 16.93
CA LEU A 81 10.70 -3.07 17.98
C LEU A 81 11.67 -1.91 17.67
N GLU A 82 11.41 -1.12 16.63
CA GLU A 82 12.28 -0.02 16.18
C GLU A 82 12.50 1.07 17.24
N MET A 83 11.46 1.33 18.04
CA MET A 83 11.46 2.39 19.04
C MET A 83 11.93 1.93 20.42
N ILE A 84 12.28 0.66 20.57
CA ILE A 84 12.70 0.08 21.85
C ILE A 84 14.13 0.53 22.19
N ARG A 85 14.36 0.96 23.44
CA ARG A 85 15.62 1.54 23.92
C ARG A 85 16.22 0.86 25.14
N SER A 86 15.60 -0.22 25.63
CA SER A 86 16.12 -1.03 26.75
C SER A 86 15.53 -2.44 26.73
N ILE A 87 16.18 -3.37 27.45
CA ILE A 87 15.68 -4.74 27.63
C ILE A 87 14.33 -4.74 28.37
N ASP A 88 14.20 -3.92 29.42
CA ASP A 88 12.94 -3.80 30.17
C ASP A 88 11.79 -3.31 29.28
N ALA A 89 12.06 -2.34 28.40
CA ALA A 89 11.08 -1.87 27.44
C ALA A 89 10.72 -2.95 26.40
N LEU A 90 11.69 -3.77 25.97
CA LEU A 90 11.46 -4.90 25.07
C LEU A 90 10.55 -5.93 25.74
N ILE A 91 10.84 -6.34 26.97
CA ILE A 91 10.03 -7.28 27.76
C ILE A 91 8.59 -6.76 27.87
N SER A 92 8.40 -5.52 28.32
CA SER A 92 7.08 -4.91 28.48
C SER A 92 6.30 -4.84 27.16
N HIS A 93 6.97 -4.43 26.06
CA HIS A 93 6.34 -4.31 24.76
C HIS A 93 5.91 -5.65 24.18
N VAL A 94 6.77 -6.68 24.27
CA VAL A 94 6.44 -8.05 23.82
C VAL A 94 5.34 -8.66 24.68
N SER A 95 5.34 -8.42 25.99
CA SER A 95 4.27 -8.89 26.89
C SER A 95 2.91 -8.30 26.51
N ASN A 96 2.83 -6.98 26.36
CA ASN A 96 1.60 -6.29 25.97
C ASN A 96 1.10 -6.75 24.59
N TYR A 97 2.01 -6.92 23.63
CA TYR A 97 1.66 -7.43 22.30
C TYR A 97 1.12 -8.88 22.38
N ALA A 98 1.73 -9.73 23.22
CA ALA A 98 1.33 -11.12 23.41
C ALA A 98 -0.09 -11.29 23.99
N GLU A 99 -0.60 -10.31 24.74
CA GLU A 99 -1.96 -10.33 25.32
C GLU A 99 -3.05 -10.32 24.23
N THR A 100 -2.83 -9.60 23.15
CA THR A 100 -3.80 -9.44 22.06
C THR A 100 -3.51 -10.34 20.85
N TYR A 101 -2.29 -10.92 20.80
CA TYR A 101 -1.88 -11.75 19.68
C TYR A 101 -2.48 -13.15 19.74
N THR A 102 -3.14 -13.58 18.67
CA THR A 102 -3.85 -14.87 18.60
C THR A 102 -3.07 -16.00 17.91
N GLY A 103 -1.97 -15.67 17.21
CA GLY A 103 -1.17 -16.65 16.47
C GLY A 103 -0.38 -17.62 17.36
N THR A 104 0.06 -18.74 16.79
CA THR A 104 0.82 -19.78 17.48
C THR A 104 2.22 -19.32 17.86
N VAL A 105 2.95 -18.70 16.95
CA VAL A 105 4.31 -18.18 17.13
C VAL A 105 4.27 -16.67 17.00
N LEU A 106 4.75 -15.96 18.02
CA LEU A 106 4.85 -14.51 18.00
C LEU A 106 6.16 -14.11 17.28
N TYR A 107 6.03 -13.46 16.15
CA TYR A 107 7.16 -12.88 15.42
C TYR A 107 7.28 -11.39 15.69
N GLY A 108 8.54 -10.93 15.89
CA GLY A 108 8.85 -9.50 16.01
C GLY A 108 10.09 -9.13 15.23
N ARG A 109 10.22 -7.84 14.90
CA ARG A 109 11.33 -7.35 14.04
C ARG A 109 11.87 -6.01 14.50
N ASN A 110 13.10 -5.75 14.06
CA ASN A 110 13.75 -4.44 14.12
C ASN A 110 14.24 -4.01 15.50
N TRP A 111 14.53 -4.95 16.42
CA TRP A 111 15.28 -4.57 17.61
C TRP A 111 16.75 -4.31 17.27
N ASN A 112 17.39 -3.42 18.05
CA ASN A 112 18.80 -3.07 17.88
C ASN A 112 19.45 -2.82 19.26
N GLN A 113 20.34 -3.70 19.71
CA GLN A 113 21.04 -3.58 20.98
C GLN A 113 21.94 -2.34 21.06
N ASP A 114 22.38 -1.80 19.92
CA ASP A 114 23.21 -0.58 19.91
C ASP A 114 22.41 0.66 20.38
N LEU A 115 21.07 0.57 20.34
CA LEU A 115 20.14 1.57 20.86
C LEU A 115 19.71 1.29 22.31
N PHE A 116 19.94 0.06 22.82
CA PHE A 116 19.56 -0.30 24.18
C PHE A 116 20.51 0.33 25.21
N ARG A 117 19.95 0.75 26.33
CA ARG A 117 20.71 1.28 27.46
C ARG A 117 21.74 0.26 27.96
N GLU A 118 21.38 -1.02 27.98
CA GLU A 118 22.20 -2.14 28.47
C GLU A 118 23.31 -2.56 27.51
N LYS A 119 23.27 -2.13 26.25
CA LYS A 119 24.27 -2.43 25.20
C LYS A 119 24.56 -3.93 25.04
N ARG A 120 23.60 -4.80 25.34
CA ARG A 120 23.70 -6.24 25.18
C ARG A 120 22.61 -6.79 24.28
N LEU A 121 22.83 -7.97 23.71
CA LEU A 121 21.80 -8.72 23.02
C LEU A 121 20.73 -9.19 24.03
N PRO A 122 19.44 -9.23 23.64
CA PRO A 122 18.42 -9.97 24.38
C PRO A 122 18.74 -11.47 24.40
N THR A 123 18.26 -12.17 25.41
CA THR A 123 18.42 -13.63 25.56
C THR A 123 17.07 -14.32 25.71
N LYS A 124 17.07 -15.68 25.74
CA LYS A 124 15.85 -16.44 25.97
C LYS A 124 15.18 -16.07 27.30
N GLU A 125 15.98 -15.81 28.35
CA GLU A 125 15.48 -15.45 29.68
C GLU A 125 14.72 -14.12 29.65
N ASP A 126 15.20 -13.13 28.92
CA ASP A 126 14.49 -11.86 28.72
C ASP A 126 13.11 -12.10 28.06
N LEU A 127 13.06 -12.96 27.05
CA LEU A 127 11.82 -13.29 26.34
C LEU A 127 10.90 -14.22 27.13
N ASP A 128 11.44 -15.10 27.98
CA ASP A 128 10.66 -15.93 28.89
C ASP A 128 9.95 -15.09 29.94
N LEU A 129 10.54 -13.97 30.38
CA LEU A 129 9.86 -12.99 31.23
C LEU A 129 8.71 -12.29 30.51
N ALA A 130 8.85 -12.03 29.21
CA ALA A 130 7.83 -11.36 28.41
C ALA A 130 6.64 -12.29 28.06
N CYS A 131 6.95 -13.53 27.62
CA CYS A 131 5.96 -14.47 27.12
C CYS A 131 6.45 -15.92 27.31
N PRO A 132 6.25 -16.53 28.50
CA PRO A 132 6.83 -17.85 28.82
C PRO A 132 6.18 -19.02 28.11
N SER A 133 4.91 -18.92 27.74
CA SER A 133 4.09 -20.06 27.28
C SER A 133 3.96 -20.18 25.76
N ARG A 134 4.22 -19.10 25.03
CA ARG A 134 4.08 -19.06 23.56
C ARG A 134 5.47 -18.92 22.92
N PRO A 135 5.75 -19.61 21.79
CA PRO A 135 6.97 -19.38 21.02
C PRO A 135 7.10 -17.92 20.57
N VAL A 136 8.25 -17.31 20.86
CA VAL A 136 8.61 -15.93 20.45
C VAL A 136 9.88 -15.98 19.64
N VAL A 137 9.88 -15.28 18.50
CA VAL A 137 11.02 -15.11 17.58
C VAL A 137 11.16 -13.63 17.25
N LEU A 138 12.23 -12.99 17.70
CA LEU A 138 12.48 -11.56 17.45
C LEU A 138 13.72 -11.37 16.59
N TYR A 139 13.52 -10.88 15.35
CA TYR A 139 14.60 -10.59 14.41
C TYR A 139 15.23 -9.22 14.68
N ARG A 140 16.58 -9.20 14.69
CA ARG A 140 17.34 -7.95 14.74
C ARG A 140 17.18 -7.16 13.43
N THR A 141 17.36 -5.85 13.52
CA THR A 141 17.24 -4.92 12.36
C THR A 141 18.12 -5.28 11.16
N CYS A 142 19.25 -6.00 11.36
CA CYS A 142 20.10 -6.45 10.25
C CYS A 142 19.56 -7.69 9.52
N GLY A 143 18.56 -8.39 10.06
CA GLY A 143 18.05 -9.65 9.49
C GLY A 143 18.94 -10.88 9.64
N HIS A 144 20.15 -10.75 10.23
CA HIS A 144 21.13 -11.83 10.38
C HIS A 144 21.19 -12.44 11.79
N ILE A 145 20.43 -11.91 12.74
CA ILE A 145 20.35 -12.39 14.11
C ILE A 145 18.89 -12.44 14.53
N ALA A 146 18.51 -13.51 15.21
CA ALA A 146 17.25 -13.60 15.95
C ALA A 146 17.50 -14.03 17.39
N VAL A 147 16.60 -13.63 18.29
CA VAL A 147 16.52 -14.19 19.63
C VAL A 147 15.18 -14.89 19.81
N ILE A 148 15.20 -16.07 20.43
CA ILE A 148 14.04 -16.91 20.66
C ILE A 148 13.93 -17.29 22.14
N ASN A 149 12.70 -17.48 22.64
CA ASN A 149 12.46 -17.91 24.00
C ASN A 149 12.53 -19.43 24.18
N SER A 150 12.43 -19.93 25.41
CA SER A 150 12.46 -21.37 25.73
C SER A 150 11.30 -22.13 25.07
N ALA A 151 10.12 -21.49 24.95
CA ALA A 151 8.98 -22.10 24.25
C ALA A 151 9.25 -22.28 22.77
N ALA A 152 9.93 -21.32 22.09
CA ALA A 152 10.33 -21.43 20.69
C ALA A 152 11.42 -22.49 20.49
N ILE A 153 12.43 -22.56 21.38
CA ILE A 153 13.44 -23.62 21.35
C ILE A 153 12.78 -25.01 21.32
N LYS A 154 11.81 -25.21 22.21
CA LYS A 154 11.03 -26.46 22.29
C LYS A 154 10.16 -26.67 21.05
N TYR A 155 9.45 -25.65 20.59
CA TYR A 155 8.51 -25.72 19.46
C TYR A 155 9.21 -26.09 18.15
N PHE A 156 10.37 -25.48 17.89
CA PHE A 156 11.16 -25.75 16.69
C PHE A 156 12.14 -26.94 16.83
N GLY A 157 12.17 -27.62 17.99
CA GLY A 157 13.00 -28.79 18.23
C GLY A 157 14.50 -28.48 18.23
N ILE A 158 14.91 -27.27 18.64
CA ILE A 158 16.31 -26.83 18.66
C ILE A 158 16.99 -27.37 19.93
N SER A 159 18.21 -27.84 19.81
CA SER A 159 19.02 -28.36 20.92
C SER A 159 20.49 -27.93 20.77
N SER A 160 21.28 -28.15 21.81
CA SER A 160 22.74 -27.92 21.75
C SER A 160 23.48 -28.76 20.71
N ASN A 161 22.84 -29.85 20.25
CA ASN A 161 23.38 -30.71 19.20
C ASN A 161 22.89 -30.35 17.79
N THR A 162 22.01 -29.34 17.66
CA THR A 162 21.51 -28.89 16.36
C THR A 162 22.64 -28.20 15.60
N ASN A 163 22.99 -28.74 14.46
CA ASN A 163 24.06 -28.20 13.59
C ASN A 163 23.46 -27.69 12.28
N VAL A 164 23.77 -26.44 11.94
CA VAL A 164 23.30 -25.76 10.71
C VAL A 164 24.51 -25.26 9.93
N PRO A 165 24.81 -25.82 8.74
CA PRO A 165 25.90 -25.33 7.92
C PRO A 165 25.76 -23.83 7.59
N GLY A 166 26.79 -23.03 7.89
CA GLY A 166 26.77 -21.58 7.70
C GLY A 166 25.89 -20.80 8.69
N GLY A 167 25.43 -21.45 9.77
CA GLY A 167 24.68 -20.82 10.85
C GLY A 167 25.34 -21.07 12.20
N ALA A 168 24.98 -20.28 13.22
CA ALA A 168 25.40 -20.47 14.60
C ALA A 168 24.22 -20.38 15.57
N ILE A 169 24.24 -21.22 16.59
CA ILE A 169 23.31 -21.24 17.72
C ILE A 169 24.15 -20.97 18.97
N ASP A 170 23.94 -19.81 19.59
CA ASP A 170 24.78 -19.38 20.72
C ASP A 170 24.43 -20.19 21.99
N ALA A 171 25.46 -20.69 22.66
CA ALA A 171 25.33 -21.40 23.95
C ALA A 171 26.42 -20.95 24.93
N VAL A 172 26.09 -20.97 26.22
CA VAL A 172 27.01 -20.72 27.33
C VAL A 172 26.98 -21.93 28.26
N ASN A 173 28.13 -22.55 28.49
CA ASN A 173 28.26 -23.77 29.30
C ASN A 173 27.31 -24.92 28.89
N GLY A 174 27.00 -25.01 27.60
CA GLY A 174 26.10 -26.03 27.04
C GLY A 174 24.63 -25.67 27.09
N ASP A 175 24.25 -24.55 27.72
CA ASP A 175 22.90 -24.05 27.73
C ASP A 175 22.69 -23.01 26.61
N LEU A 176 21.59 -23.13 25.85
CA LEU A 176 21.28 -22.24 24.74
C LEU A 176 20.88 -20.85 25.25
N THR A 177 21.45 -19.80 24.67
CA THR A 177 21.10 -18.41 25.00
C THR A 177 19.83 -17.92 24.31
N GLY A 178 19.32 -18.69 23.35
CA GLY A 178 18.24 -18.28 22.46
C GLY A 178 18.68 -17.47 21.23
N ILE A 179 19.96 -17.17 21.09
CA ILE A 179 20.47 -16.37 19.94
C ILE A 179 20.80 -17.29 18.78
N LEU A 180 20.22 -16.97 17.62
CA LEU A 180 20.45 -17.64 16.34
C LEU A 180 21.11 -16.65 15.38
N ARG A 181 22.05 -17.15 14.54
CA ARG A 181 22.78 -16.34 13.57
C ARG A 181 22.80 -16.98 12.21
N GLU A 182 22.77 -16.13 11.17
CA GLU A 182 22.90 -16.49 9.76
C GLU A 182 21.94 -17.63 9.36
N ASN A 183 22.42 -18.71 8.75
CA ASN A 183 21.58 -19.82 8.31
C ASN A 183 20.78 -20.51 9.44
N ALA A 184 21.14 -20.32 10.71
CA ALA A 184 20.37 -20.85 11.83
C ALA A 184 18.98 -20.20 11.93
N LEU A 185 18.77 -19.00 11.35
CA LEU A 185 17.48 -18.34 11.28
C LEU A 185 16.46 -19.17 10.47
N ASN A 186 16.92 -20.01 9.54
CA ASN A 186 16.02 -20.88 8.76
C ASN A 186 15.25 -21.90 9.62
N LEU A 187 15.77 -22.23 10.82
CA LEU A 187 15.09 -23.13 11.76
C LEU A 187 13.79 -22.53 12.31
N VAL A 188 13.70 -21.20 12.36
CA VAL A 188 12.60 -20.45 12.99
C VAL A 188 11.89 -19.53 11.98
N LYS A 189 12.17 -19.68 10.69
CA LYS A 189 11.57 -18.89 9.63
C LYS A 189 10.05 -19.09 9.63
N GLN A 190 9.32 -17.98 9.57
CA GLN A 190 7.88 -18.03 9.41
C GLN A 190 7.52 -18.74 8.10
N THR A 191 6.70 -19.77 8.20
CA THR A 191 6.15 -20.41 7.01
C THR A 191 4.96 -19.60 6.54
N VAL A 192 5.06 -19.03 5.35
CA VAL A 192 3.94 -18.35 4.71
C VAL A 192 3.01 -19.43 4.14
N THR A 193 1.73 -19.35 4.51
CA THR A 193 0.67 -20.22 4.00
C THR A 193 -0.50 -19.37 3.50
N LEU A 194 -1.34 -19.92 2.63
CA LEU A 194 -2.54 -19.20 2.17
C LEU A 194 -3.45 -18.78 3.32
N GLU A 195 -3.51 -19.56 4.41
CA GLU A 195 -4.29 -19.18 5.60
C GLU A 195 -3.66 -17.99 6.33
N SER A 196 -2.32 -17.96 6.53
CA SER A 196 -1.66 -16.81 7.13
C SER A 196 -1.76 -15.54 6.27
N LEU A 197 -1.72 -15.66 4.95
CA LEU A 197 -1.91 -14.54 4.03
C LEU A 197 -3.34 -13.99 4.08
N LYS A 198 -4.33 -14.89 4.23
CA LYS A 198 -5.72 -14.49 4.46
C LYS A 198 -5.87 -13.70 5.77
N ASP A 199 -5.27 -14.17 6.87
CA ASP A 199 -5.32 -13.45 8.14
C ASP A 199 -4.66 -12.08 8.06
N ASP A 200 -3.53 -11.96 7.36
CA ASP A 200 -2.85 -10.71 7.08
C ASP A 200 -3.74 -9.76 6.25
N LEU A 201 -4.38 -10.27 5.19
CA LEU A 201 -5.32 -9.49 4.39
C LEU A 201 -6.50 -8.99 5.23
N MET A 202 -7.08 -9.85 6.09
CA MET A 202 -8.19 -9.46 6.98
C MET A 202 -7.76 -8.36 7.96
N CYS A 203 -6.55 -8.42 8.50
CA CYS A 203 -6.00 -7.39 9.36
C CYS A 203 -5.82 -6.06 8.61
N ALA A 204 -5.20 -6.10 7.42
CA ALA A 204 -4.95 -4.93 6.59
C ALA A 204 -6.24 -4.21 6.22
N GLN A 205 -7.26 -4.92 5.69
CA GLN A 205 -8.51 -4.28 5.27
C GLN A 205 -9.22 -3.56 6.42
N GLN A 206 -9.20 -4.13 7.63
CA GLN A 206 -9.79 -3.48 8.81
C GLN A 206 -9.07 -2.18 9.16
N HIS A 207 -7.73 -2.17 9.06
CA HIS A 207 -6.94 -0.97 9.31
C HIS A 207 -7.20 0.10 8.24
N LEU A 208 -7.20 -0.28 6.98
CA LEU A 208 -7.44 0.64 5.86
C LEU A 208 -8.86 1.23 5.88
N ASN A 209 -9.88 0.45 6.28
CA ASN A 209 -11.22 0.97 6.47
C ASN A 209 -11.29 2.06 7.55
N ARG A 210 -10.47 2.01 8.62
CA ARG A 210 -10.37 3.08 9.62
C ARG A 210 -9.82 4.38 9.06
N LEU A 211 -9.10 4.31 7.94
CA LEU A 211 -8.54 5.46 7.24
C LEU A 211 -9.43 5.97 6.09
N GLY A 212 -10.63 5.40 5.93
CA GLY A 212 -11.56 5.80 4.86
C GLY A 212 -11.26 5.17 3.50
N ILE A 213 -10.33 4.22 3.43
CA ILE A 213 -9.98 3.51 2.20
C ILE A 213 -11.00 2.42 1.94
N THR A 214 -11.62 2.45 0.76
CA THR A 214 -12.65 1.52 0.30
C THR A 214 -12.19 0.66 -0.86
N SER A 215 -11.08 1.05 -1.50
CA SER A 215 -10.50 0.36 -2.65
C SER A 215 -8.99 0.48 -2.63
N VAL A 216 -8.30 -0.54 -3.16
CA VAL A 216 -6.83 -0.56 -3.30
C VAL A 216 -6.42 -1.16 -4.62
N GLN A 217 -5.25 -0.76 -5.11
CA GLN A 217 -4.54 -1.44 -6.19
C GLN A 217 -3.26 -2.01 -5.60
N SER A 218 -3.23 -3.33 -5.44
CA SER A 218 -2.24 -4.02 -4.62
C SER A 218 -1.30 -4.89 -5.45
N ASP A 219 -0.06 -5.03 -5.00
CA ASP A 219 0.93 -5.96 -5.54
C ASP A 219 1.28 -6.99 -4.46
N ASP A 220 0.52 -8.08 -4.43
CA ASP A 220 0.64 -9.10 -3.38
C ASP A 220 1.24 -10.43 -3.85
N LEU A 221 1.36 -10.66 -5.16
CA LEU A 221 1.91 -11.94 -5.68
C LEU A 221 3.38 -12.15 -5.30
N ILE A 222 4.10 -11.08 -4.94
CA ILE A 222 5.46 -11.14 -4.38
C ILE A 222 5.53 -11.89 -3.04
N MET A 223 4.40 -12.04 -2.34
CA MET A 223 4.34 -12.69 -1.03
C MET A 223 4.41 -14.22 -1.09
N VAL A 224 4.28 -14.81 -2.27
CA VAL A 224 4.28 -16.26 -2.48
C VAL A 224 5.27 -16.68 -3.57
N PRO A 225 5.76 -17.93 -3.52
CA PRO A 225 6.48 -18.53 -4.64
C PRO A 225 5.63 -18.58 -5.93
N ASP A 226 6.30 -18.63 -7.09
CA ASP A 226 5.65 -18.57 -8.42
C ASP A 226 4.58 -19.64 -8.63
N ASP A 227 4.78 -20.82 -8.08
CA ASP A 227 3.83 -21.94 -8.18
C ASP A 227 2.57 -21.75 -7.31
N GLN A 228 2.56 -20.78 -6.40
CA GLN A 228 1.42 -20.44 -5.54
C GLN A 228 0.69 -19.16 -5.94
N GLN A 229 1.19 -18.38 -6.90
CA GLN A 229 0.59 -17.10 -7.30
C GLN A 229 -0.86 -17.25 -7.77
N MET A 230 -1.15 -18.24 -8.61
CA MET A 230 -2.54 -18.48 -9.07
C MET A 230 -3.46 -18.94 -7.93
N ALA A 231 -2.93 -19.65 -6.93
CA ALA A 231 -3.71 -20.05 -5.76
C ALA A 231 -4.05 -18.84 -4.87
N LEU A 232 -3.13 -17.87 -4.74
CA LEU A 232 -3.39 -16.61 -4.02
C LEU A 232 -4.46 -15.77 -4.73
N LEU A 233 -4.40 -15.62 -6.06
CA LEU A 233 -5.45 -14.94 -6.83
C LEU A 233 -6.81 -15.60 -6.63
N THR A 234 -6.86 -16.94 -6.64
CA THR A 234 -8.09 -17.70 -6.41
C THR A 234 -8.62 -17.47 -4.99
N LEU A 235 -7.76 -17.47 -3.99
CA LEU A 235 -8.13 -17.17 -2.60
C LEU A 235 -8.79 -15.79 -2.49
N MET A 236 -8.16 -14.74 -3.02
CA MET A 236 -8.71 -13.38 -2.98
C MET A 236 -10.06 -13.27 -3.70
N GLU A 237 -10.21 -13.94 -4.86
CA GLU A 237 -11.46 -13.99 -5.59
C GLU A 237 -12.58 -14.68 -4.79
N GLU A 238 -12.27 -15.80 -4.12
CA GLU A 238 -13.20 -16.53 -3.24
C GLU A 238 -13.59 -15.71 -2.01
N LEU A 239 -12.66 -15.00 -1.39
CA LEU A 239 -12.95 -14.10 -0.28
C LEU A 239 -13.97 -13.03 -0.70
N GLY A 240 -13.81 -12.46 -1.89
CA GLY A 240 -14.77 -11.50 -2.48
C GLY A 240 -16.13 -12.10 -2.71
N LYS A 241 -16.22 -13.30 -3.35
CA LYS A 241 -17.48 -14.03 -3.58
C LYS A 241 -18.22 -14.37 -2.30
N ASN A 242 -17.49 -14.72 -1.25
CA ASN A 242 -18.05 -15.11 0.04
C ASN A 242 -18.39 -13.89 0.94
N GLY A 243 -18.22 -12.66 0.45
CA GLY A 243 -18.56 -11.43 1.17
C GLY A 243 -17.67 -11.16 2.40
N LEU A 244 -16.45 -11.69 2.40
CA LEU A 244 -15.47 -11.52 3.47
C LEU A 244 -14.59 -10.29 3.26
N LEU A 245 -14.52 -9.76 2.03
CA LEU A 245 -13.80 -8.52 1.77
C LEU A 245 -14.66 -7.30 2.12
N THR A 246 -14.04 -6.35 2.82
CA THR A 246 -14.59 -5.03 3.15
C THR A 246 -13.87 -3.91 2.42
N ILE A 247 -13.01 -4.26 1.48
CA ILE A 247 -12.27 -3.37 0.60
C ILE A 247 -12.29 -3.96 -0.81
N ARG A 248 -12.30 -3.13 -1.85
CA ARG A 248 -12.21 -3.61 -3.23
C ARG A 248 -10.74 -3.66 -3.64
N ILE A 249 -10.31 -4.80 -4.18
CA ILE A 249 -8.93 -5.08 -4.54
C ILE A 249 -8.83 -5.18 -6.07
N TYR A 250 -7.92 -4.41 -6.66
CA TYR A 250 -7.46 -4.54 -8.03
C TYR A 250 -6.00 -4.98 -7.99
N GLU A 251 -5.72 -6.26 -8.27
CA GLU A 251 -4.41 -6.86 -8.06
C GLU A 251 -3.45 -6.54 -9.20
N GLN A 252 -2.41 -5.75 -8.93
CA GLN A 252 -1.28 -5.49 -9.81
C GLN A 252 -0.37 -6.71 -9.79
N SER A 253 -0.58 -7.65 -10.71
CA SER A 253 -0.02 -8.99 -10.62
C SER A 253 1.42 -9.05 -11.08
N GLN A 254 2.35 -9.27 -10.15
CA GLN A 254 3.78 -9.42 -10.45
C GLN A 254 4.13 -10.89 -10.77
N PHE A 255 4.57 -11.13 -12.00
CA PHE A 255 5.18 -12.40 -12.41
C PHE A 255 6.67 -12.14 -12.66
N PHE A 256 7.54 -12.92 -12.01
CA PHE A 256 8.97 -12.61 -11.94
C PHE A 256 9.70 -12.77 -13.28
N THR A 257 9.28 -13.71 -14.11
CA THR A 257 9.92 -13.96 -15.41
C THR A 257 8.90 -13.99 -16.55
N PRO A 258 9.34 -13.81 -17.80
CA PRO A 258 8.47 -14.02 -18.97
C PRO A 258 7.85 -15.43 -19.03
N ALA A 259 8.55 -16.44 -18.51
CA ALA A 259 8.05 -17.82 -18.47
C ALA A 259 6.91 -17.96 -17.44
N ASP A 260 7.01 -17.31 -16.28
CA ASP A 260 5.96 -17.32 -15.24
C ASP A 260 4.73 -16.60 -15.73
N PHE A 261 4.90 -15.43 -16.34
CA PHE A 261 3.79 -14.68 -16.91
C PHE A 261 3.11 -15.46 -18.05
N LYS A 262 3.88 -16.12 -18.92
CA LYS A 262 3.31 -16.99 -19.95
C LYS A 262 2.50 -18.14 -19.33
N ARG A 263 2.99 -18.78 -18.27
CA ARG A 263 2.23 -19.86 -17.58
C ARG A 263 0.90 -19.32 -17.02
N ALA A 264 0.91 -18.10 -16.44
CA ALA A 264 -0.31 -17.48 -15.95
C ALA A 264 -1.32 -17.22 -17.08
N ILE A 265 -0.87 -16.68 -18.23
CA ILE A 265 -1.71 -16.45 -19.41
C ILE A 265 -2.26 -17.78 -19.94
N ASP A 266 -1.42 -18.79 -20.12
CA ASP A 266 -1.82 -20.13 -20.58
C ASP A 266 -2.79 -20.79 -19.59
N GLY A 267 -2.70 -20.46 -18.29
CA GLY A 267 -3.59 -20.84 -17.20
C GLY A 267 -4.89 -20.02 -17.14
N GLY A 268 -5.11 -19.09 -18.06
CA GLY A 268 -6.35 -18.31 -18.17
C GLY A 268 -6.31 -16.96 -17.44
N TYR A 269 -5.14 -16.41 -17.09
CA TYR A 269 -5.03 -15.06 -16.54
C TYR A 269 -5.51 -14.02 -17.56
N LYS A 270 -6.47 -13.19 -17.16
CA LYS A 270 -6.93 -12.03 -17.94
C LYS A 270 -7.17 -10.85 -17.02
N GLN A 271 -6.80 -9.67 -17.47
CA GLN A 271 -7.06 -8.42 -16.76
C GLN A 271 -8.57 -8.15 -16.68
N ASN A 272 -9.00 -7.53 -15.58
CA ASN A 272 -10.38 -7.14 -15.25
C ASN A 272 -11.32 -8.32 -14.96
N GLU A 273 -10.87 -9.58 -14.97
CA GLU A 273 -11.65 -10.71 -14.50
C GLU A 273 -11.71 -10.77 -12.97
N GLY A 274 -12.86 -11.17 -12.43
CA GLY A 274 -13.10 -11.30 -10.99
C GLY A 274 -14.54 -10.97 -10.61
N ASN A 275 -14.71 -10.28 -9.50
CA ASN A 275 -16.02 -9.89 -8.97
C ASN A 275 -16.01 -8.43 -8.46
N ALA A 276 -17.08 -8.00 -7.80
CA ALA A 276 -17.21 -6.62 -7.31
C ALA A 276 -16.16 -6.23 -6.24
N PHE A 277 -15.54 -7.20 -5.57
CA PHE A 277 -14.56 -6.96 -4.50
C PHE A 277 -13.13 -7.36 -4.86
N PHE A 278 -12.94 -8.14 -5.91
CA PHE A 278 -11.62 -8.55 -6.39
C PHE A 278 -11.60 -8.61 -7.89
N LYS A 279 -10.61 -7.99 -8.51
CA LYS A 279 -10.31 -8.10 -9.95
C LYS A 279 -8.81 -8.28 -10.16
N ARG A 280 -8.47 -9.14 -11.12
CA ARG A 280 -7.11 -9.27 -11.64
C ARG A 280 -6.77 -8.01 -12.42
N GLY A 281 -5.64 -7.42 -12.14
CA GLY A 281 -5.21 -6.13 -12.69
C GLY A 281 -4.18 -6.25 -13.81
N PRO A 282 -3.34 -5.23 -13.99
CA PRO A 282 -2.26 -5.22 -14.97
C PRO A 282 -1.09 -6.08 -14.53
N LEU A 283 -0.18 -6.35 -15.47
CA LEU A 283 1.13 -6.88 -15.13
C LEU A 283 1.91 -5.82 -14.32
N LYS A 284 2.39 -6.20 -13.12
CA LYS A 284 3.33 -5.39 -12.35
C LYS A 284 4.76 -5.81 -12.68
N ILE A 285 5.63 -4.82 -12.85
CA ILE A 285 7.07 -5.02 -13.08
C ILE A 285 7.86 -4.20 -12.06
N LEU A 286 8.87 -4.81 -11.44
CA LEU A 286 9.88 -4.12 -10.65
C LEU A 286 11.09 -3.86 -11.55
N ALA A 287 11.26 -2.62 -12.07
CA ALA A 287 12.27 -2.36 -13.09
C ALA A 287 13.62 -1.92 -12.52
N ASP A 288 13.66 -1.13 -11.45
CA ASP A 288 14.89 -0.70 -10.78
C ASP A 288 14.74 -0.68 -9.25
N GLY A 289 15.72 -0.10 -8.57
CA GLY A 289 15.73 -0.01 -7.11
C GLY A 289 15.19 1.33 -6.58
N SER A 290 15.72 1.83 -5.44
CA SER A 290 15.23 3.00 -4.72
C SER A 290 16.22 4.15 -4.67
N LEU A 291 15.70 5.38 -4.49
CA LEU A 291 16.51 6.60 -4.33
C LEU A 291 17.37 6.54 -3.07
N GLY A 292 16.78 6.18 -1.94
CA GLY A 292 17.46 6.15 -0.65
C GLY A 292 18.68 5.24 -0.62
N ALA A 293 18.58 4.06 -1.24
CA ALA A 293 19.67 3.08 -1.33
C ALA A 293 20.66 3.34 -2.48
N ARG A 294 20.44 4.34 -3.35
CA ARG A 294 21.18 4.59 -4.60
C ARG A 294 21.15 3.41 -5.57
N THR A 295 20.04 2.67 -5.57
CA THR A 295 19.83 1.53 -6.46
C THR A 295 18.83 1.83 -7.59
N ALA A 296 18.11 2.95 -7.55
CA ALA A 296 17.36 3.47 -8.69
C ALA A 296 18.31 3.75 -9.87
N ARG A 297 17.96 3.26 -11.07
CA ARG A 297 18.87 3.32 -12.22
C ARG A 297 18.87 4.70 -12.88
N MET A 298 20.01 5.38 -12.81
CA MET A 298 20.23 6.73 -13.33
C MET A 298 21.01 6.72 -14.64
N HIS A 299 20.79 7.73 -15.51
CA HIS A 299 21.65 7.96 -16.69
C HIS A 299 23.08 8.29 -16.29
N HIS A 300 23.25 9.09 -15.25
CA HIS A 300 24.53 9.48 -14.69
C HIS A 300 24.70 8.92 -13.27
N GLY A 301 25.89 9.09 -12.69
CA GLY A 301 26.11 8.74 -11.29
C GLY A 301 25.31 9.65 -10.36
N TYR A 302 25.04 9.16 -9.15
CA TYR A 302 24.42 9.97 -8.10
C TYR A 302 25.32 11.17 -7.76
N ALA A 303 24.74 12.30 -7.43
CA ALA A 303 25.52 13.52 -7.14
C ALA A 303 26.44 13.33 -5.93
N ASP A 304 26.02 12.58 -4.92
CA ASP A 304 26.78 12.23 -3.73
C ASP A 304 27.57 10.90 -3.84
N ALA A 305 27.45 10.18 -4.97
CA ALA A 305 28.19 8.95 -5.28
C ALA A 305 28.35 8.80 -6.81
N PRO A 306 29.26 9.57 -7.45
CA PRO A 306 29.33 9.67 -8.91
C PRO A 306 29.65 8.38 -9.65
N ASP A 307 30.24 7.40 -8.97
CA ASP A 307 30.56 6.08 -9.53
C ASP A 307 29.36 5.10 -9.48
N GLU A 308 28.33 5.43 -8.70
CA GLU A 308 27.12 4.61 -8.56
C GLU A 308 26.03 5.13 -9.51
N ARG A 309 25.43 4.22 -10.28
CA ARG A 309 24.32 4.53 -11.21
C ARG A 309 23.05 3.75 -10.92
N GLY A 310 23.01 3.00 -9.83
CA GLY A 310 21.93 2.06 -9.54
C GLY A 310 21.93 0.83 -10.44
N ILE A 311 20.88 0.05 -10.34
CA ILE A 311 20.73 -1.26 -10.99
C ILE A 311 19.38 -1.38 -11.71
N LEU A 312 19.33 -2.19 -12.75
CA LEU A 312 18.10 -2.75 -13.27
C LEU A 312 17.86 -4.10 -12.58
N ILE A 313 16.63 -4.36 -12.18
CA ILE A 313 16.24 -5.65 -11.56
C ILE A 313 16.18 -6.76 -12.61
N HIS A 314 15.75 -6.42 -13.82
CA HIS A 314 15.72 -7.32 -14.98
C HIS A 314 16.62 -6.81 -16.09
N PRO A 315 17.23 -7.72 -16.89
CA PRO A 315 17.81 -7.32 -18.16
C PRO A 315 16.79 -6.63 -19.06
N LEU A 316 17.21 -5.63 -19.85
CA LEU A 316 16.32 -4.91 -20.75
C LEU A 316 15.54 -5.83 -21.70
N SER A 317 16.16 -6.92 -22.15
CA SER A 317 15.50 -7.92 -23.01
C SER A 317 14.34 -8.64 -22.34
N GLU A 318 14.39 -8.84 -21.01
CA GLU A 318 13.29 -9.43 -20.26
C GLU A 318 12.16 -8.42 -20.03
N LEU A 319 12.51 -7.15 -19.72
CA LEU A 319 11.53 -6.06 -19.63
C LEU A 319 10.76 -5.92 -20.96
N ASP A 320 11.47 -5.88 -22.09
CA ASP A 320 10.85 -5.84 -23.42
C ASP A 320 9.96 -7.07 -23.69
N ALA A 321 10.38 -8.26 -23.27
CA ALA A 321 9.60 -9.49 -23.44
C ALA A 321 8.31 -9.47 -22.63
N LEU A 322 8.37 -9.03 -21.35
CA LEU A 322 7.21 -8.89 -20.46
C LEU A 322 6.22 -7.85 -21.00
N ILE A 323 6.69 -6.65 -21.34
CA ILE A 323 5.86 -5.56 -21.85
C ILE A 323 5.20 -5.94 -23.18
N ARG A 324 5.94 -6.56 -24.11
CA ARG A 324 5.40 -7.03 -25.39
C ARG A 324 4.34 -8.11 -25.19
N MET A 325 4.61 -9.12 -24.35
CA MET A 325 3.66 -10.21 -24.05
C MET A 325 2.37 -9.65 -23.43
N ALA A 326 2.47 -8.71 -22.50
CA ALA A 326 1.30 -8.04 -21.94
C ALA A 326 0.47 -7.33 -23.03
N SER A 327 1.13 -6.59 -23.92
CA SER A 327 0.47 -5.91 -25.05
C SER A 327 -0.21 -6.88 -26.01
N GLU A 328 0.43 -8.00 -26.36
CA GLU A 328 -0.12 -9.05 -27.22
C GLU A 328 -1.40 -9.69 -26.64
N HIS A 329 -1.52 -9.72 -25.31
CA HIS A 329 -2.67 -10.26 -24.59
C HIS A 329 -3.63 -9.19 -24.04
N HIS A 330 -3.50 -7.94 -24.48
CA HIS A 330 -4.34 -6.79 -24.05
C HIS A 330 -4.30 -6.55 -22.53
N ILE A 331 -3.20 -6.86 -21.89
CA ILE A 331 -2.95 -6.62 -20.48
C ILE A 331 -2.13 -5.32 -20.35
N GLY A 332 -2.60 -4.38 -19.53
CA GLY A 332 -1.86 -3.18 -19.20
C GLY A 332 -0.62 -3.50 -18.35
N VAL A 333 0.31 -2.56 -18.28
CA VAL A 333 1.54 -2.70 -17.47
C VAL A 333 1.63 -1.55 -16.49
N VAL A 334 1.89 -1.86 -15.21
CA VAL A 334 2.32 -0.90 -14.20
C VAL A 334 3.74 -1.28 -13.79
N ALA A 335 4.69 -0.38 -14.05
CA ALA A 335 6.10 -0.68 -13.80
C ALA A 335 6.69 0.29 -12.77
N HIS A 336 7.34 -0.26 -11.74
CA HIS A 336 8.16 0.50 -10.82
C HIS A 336 9.29 1.18 -11.61
N GLY A 337 9.40 2.47 -11.51
CA GLY A 337 10.45 3.26 -12.13
C GLY A 337 10.75 4.51 -11.30
N ILE A 338 11.90 4.53 -10.65
CA ILE A 338 12.35 5.65 -9.81
C ILE A 338 13.43 6.47 -10.51
N GLY A 339 14.44 5.83 -11.06
CA GLY A 339 15.56 6.52 -11.73
C GLY A 339 15.19 7.04 -13.13
N ASP A 340 15.80 8.16 -13.52
CA ASP A 340 15.54 8.82 -14.80
C ASP A 340 15.82 7.92 -16.01
N PHE A 341 16.86 7.08 -15.97
CA PHE A 341 17.13 6.09 -17.02
C PHE A 341 15.98 5.08 -17.15
N THR A 342 15.49 4.56 -16.03
CA THR A 342 14.41 3.57 -16.02
C THR A 342 13.11 4.16 -16.52
N ILE A 343 12.78 5.38 -16.10
CA ILE A 343 11.59 6.10 -16.54
C ILE A 343 11.63 6.32 -18.06
N ASP A 344 12.74 6.84 -18.60
CA ASP A 344 12.90 7.06 -20.04
C ASP A 344 12.79 5.74 -20.82
N TYR A 345 13.41 4.67 -20.33
CA TYR A 345 13.31 3.35 -20.95
C TYR A 345 11.88 2.82 -20.98
N LEU A 346 11.15 2.91 -19.86
CA LEU A 346 9.76 2.49 -19.77
C LEU A 346 8.85 3.30 -20.71
N ILE A 347 9.05 4.60 -20.81
CA ILE A 347 8.30 5.45 -21.75
C ILE A 347 8.51 4.93 -23.19
N GLU A 348 9.76 4.72 -23.61
CA GLU A 348 10.07 4.22 -24.94
C GLU A 348 9.52 2.80 -25.18
N ALA A 349 9.52 1.94 -24.15
CA ALA A 349 8.91 0.62 -24.24
C ALA A 349 7.39 0.70 -24.39
N PHE A 350 6.73 1.54 -23.60
CA PHE A 350 5.26 1.70 -23.63
C PHE A 350 4.76 2.35 -24.93
N LYS A 351 5.53 3.24 -25.54
CA LYS A 351 5.22 3.81 -26.87
C LYS A 351 5.11 2.75 -27.98
N ARG A 352 5.72 1.59 -27.80
CA ARG A 352 5.66 0.46 -28.75
C ARG A 352 4.50 -0.49 -28.52
N THR A 353 3.69 -0.25 -27.47
CA THR A 353 2.56 -1.10 -27.11
C THR A 353 1.24 -0.57 -27.68
N SER A 354 0.29 -1.45 -27.90
CA SER A 354 -1.08 -1.09 -28.32
C SER A 354 -2.04 -0.85 -27.15
N SER A 355 -1.66 -1.23 -25.93
CA SER A 355 -2.48 -1.03 -24.73
C SER A 355 -2.29 0.40 -24.23
N GLY A 356 -3.31 1.24 -24.34
CA GLY A 356 -3.29 2.63 -23.86
C GLY A 356 -3.44 2.78 -22.34
N HIS A 357 -3.04 1.81 -21.53
CA HIS A 357 -3.29 1.76 -20.08
C HIS A 357 -2.05 1.39 -19.27
N ASN A 358 -0.90 1.92 -19.69
CA ASN A 358 0.35 1.72 -18.97
C ASN A 358 0.60 2.86 -17.98
N ALA A 359 1.24 2.55 -16.86
CA ALA A 359 1.62 3.54 -15.86
C ALA A 359 2.99 3.25 -15.25
N ILE A 360 3.65 4.28 -14.76
CA ILE A 360 4.89 4.19 -14.01
C ILE A 360 4.58 4.41 -12.53
N VAL A 361 4.91 3.42 -11.71
CA VAL A 361 4.81 3.50 -10.26
C VAL A 361 6.00 4.29 -9.73
N HIS A 362 5.79 5.12 -8.74
CA HIS A 362 6.70 6.13 -8.17
C HIS A 362 6.97 7.29 -9.14
N CYS A 363 7.46 7.05 -10.34
CA CYS A 363 7.76 8.07 -11.34
C CYS A 363 8.50 9.28 -10.72
N GLN A 364 9.54 8.96 -9.92
CA GLN A 364 10.06 9.88 -8.90
C GLN A 364 11.08 10.87 -9.48
N ILE A 365 12.12 10.38 -10.16
CA ILE A 365 13.19 11.22 -10.73
C ILE A 365 12.93 11.41 -12.22
N THR A 366 12.16 12.43 -12.54
CA THR A 366 11.72 12.71 -13.92
C THR A 366 12.47 13.89 -14.53
N THR A 367 12.27 14.09 -15.84
CA THR A 367 12.69 15.28 -16.58
C THR A 367 11.48 15.93 -17.24
N ASP A 368 11.60 17.22 -17.64
CA ASP A 368 10.54 17.88 -18.40
C ASP A 368 10.22 17.16 -19.71
N HIS A 369 11.25 16.60 -20.35
CA HIS A 369 11.10 15.77 -21.56
C HIS A 369 10.31 14.50 -21.26
N ALA A 370 10.69 13.74 -20.24
CA ALA A 370 10.00 12.51 -19.83
C ALA A 370 8.52 12.76 -19.55
N MET A 371 8.20 13.78 -18.75
CA MET A 371 6.82 14.17 -18.46
C MET A 371 6.03 14.58 -19.71
N THR A 372 6.68 15.28 -20.66
CA THR A 372 6.06 15.66 -21.95
C THR A 372 5.72 14.42 -22.78
N GLU A 373 6.63 13.47 -22.87
CA GLU A 373 6.39 12.20 -23.58
C GLU A 373 5.31 11.34 -22.91
N MET A 374 5.29 11.27 -21.58
CA MET A 374 4.22 10.58 -20.85
C MET A 374 2.84 11.19 -21.17
N GLY A 375 2.69 12.51 -21.14
CA GLY A 375 1.45 13.21 -21.49
C GLY A 375 1.01 12.93 -22.92
N ASN A 376 1.93 13.06 -23.90
CA ASN A 376 1.68 12.82 -25.31
C ASN A 376 1.21 11.40 -25.60
N HIS A 377 1.71 10.41 -24.85
CA HIS A 377 1.43 8.98 -25.03
C HIS A 377 0.44 8.41 -24.01
N ARG A 378 -0.17 9.26 -23.17
CA ARG A 378 -1.16 8.87 -22.14
C ARG A 378 -0.62 7.80 -21.19
N ILE A 379 0.65 7.88 -20.84
CA ILE A 379 1.27 7.04 -19.82
C ILE A 379 0.96 7.67 -18.46
N GLY A 380 0.31 6.92 -17.57
CA GLY A 380 -0.07 7.41 -16.24
C GLY A 380 1.08 7.32 -15.23
N ALA A 381 0.87 7.93 -14.06
CA ALA A 381 1.79 7.85 -12.94
C ALA A 381 1.05 7.50 -11.65
N LEU A 382 1.52 6.46 -10.94
CA LEU A 382 1.04 6.05 -9.63
C LEU A 382 2.07 6.51 -8.59
N VAL A 383 1.81 7.66 -7.97
CA VAL A 383 2.81 8.37 -7.17
C VAL A 383 2.49 8.35 -5.68
N GLN A 384 3.51 8.51 -4.82
CA GLN A 384 3.42 8.46 -3.38
C GLN A 384 3.76 9.83 -2.77
N PRO A 385 2.77 10.69 -2.52
CA PRO A 385 3.05 12.00 -1.90
C PRO A 385 3.67 11.88 -0.49
N ASN A 386 3.40 10.77 0.23
CA ASN A 386 3.95 10.51 1.56
C ASN A 386 5.48 10.38 1.56
N PHE A 387 6.09 9.94 0.45
CA PHE A 387 7.55 9.86 0.31
C PHE A 387 8.24 11.21 0.50
N LEU A 388 7.54 12.31 0.25
CA LEU A 388 8.07 13.64 0.49
C LEU A 388 8.50 13.87 1.94
N GLU A 389 7.88 13.19 2.92
CA GLU A 389 8.25 13.33 4.32
C GLU A 389 9.73 12.99 4.57
N TYR A 390 10.21 11.93 3.95
CA TYR A 390 11.59 11.47 4.08
C TYR A 390 12.50 12.10 3.01
N ASP A 391 12.06 12.13 1.76
CA ASP A 391 12.91 12.46 0.61
C ASP A 391 13.24 13.95 0.50
N MET A 392 12.49 14.82 1.19
CA MET A 392 12.88 16.24 1.38
C MET A 392 14.31 16.42 1.93
N ASP A 393 14.82 15.41 2.66
CA ASP A 393 16.15 15.46 3.27
C ASP A 393 17.26 14.99 2.33
N ILE A 394 16.92 14.18 1.32
CA ILE A 394 17.93 13.45 0.55
C ILE A 394 17.91 13.72 -0.95
N VAL A 395 16.75 14.11 -1.54
CA VAL A 395 16.59 14.14 -2.99
C VAL A 395 17.65 15.00 -3.69
N GLU A 396 17.86 16.23 -3.24
CA GLU A 396 18.83 17.15 -3.85
C GLU A 396 20.27 16.62 -3.71
N ASN A 397 20.61 16.06 -2.55
CA ASN A 397 21.92 15.45 -2.31
C ASN A 397 22.15 14.22 -3.20
N ARG A 398 21.10 13.44 -3.48
CA ARG A 398 21.18 12.22 -4.28
C ARG A 398 21.32 12.51 -5.77
N VAL A 399 20.50 13.41 -6.31
CA VAL A 399 20.37 13.56 -7.76
C VAL A 399 20.86 14.92 -8.27
N GLY A 400 21.27 15.81 -7.36
CA GLY A 400 21.68 17.19 -7.70
C GLY A 400 20.48 18.11 -7.92
N PRO A 401 20.72 19.45 -7.95
CA PRO A 401 19.66 20.45 -7.95
C PRO A 401 18.79 20.42 -9.21
N GLU A 402 19.31 20.05 -10.37
CA GLU A 402 18.55 20.10 -11.62
C GLU A 402 17.50 18.97 -11.68
N LEU A 403 17.86 17.73 -11.38
CA LEU A 403 16.89 16.62 -11.33
C LEU A 403 15.99 16.71 -10.11
N ALA A 404 16.47 17.28 -9.00
CA ALA A 404 15.63 17.51 -7.83
C ALA A 404 14.44 18.42 -8.14
N LYS A 405 14.58 19.43 -9.00
CA LYS A 405 13.51 20.36 -9.40
C LYS A 405 12.34 19.67 -10.10
N THR A 406 12.59 18.60 -10.82
CA THR A 406 11.58 17.82 -11.55
C THR A 406 11.15 16.55 -10.83
N SER A 407 11.69 16.31 -9.63
CA SER A 407 11.26 15.23 -8.75
C SER A 407 9.97 15.63 -8.02
N TYR A 408 9.01 14.71 -7.92
CA TYR A 408 7.71 14.99 -7.30
C TYR A 408 6.95 16.16 -7.93
N ALA A 409 7.08 16.36 -9.23
CA ALA A 409 6.51 17.47 -10.00
C ALA A 409 5.02 17.21 -10.35
N PHE A 410 4.17 17.01 -9.33
CA PHE A 410 2.79 16.56 -9.49
C PHE A 410 1.91 17.55 -10.28
N LYS A 411 2.08 18.85 -10.03
CA LYS A 411 1.35 19.88 -10.75
C LYS A 411 1.76 19.94 -12.21
N THR A 412 3.06 19.93 -12.48
CA THR A 412 3.60 19.88 -13.84
C THR A 412 3.12 18.62 -14.58
N MET A 413 3.09 17.46 -13.92
CA MET A 413 2.53 16.22 -14.50
C MET A 413 1.06 16.42 -14.92
N LEU A 414 0.21 16.97 -14.05
CA LEU A 414 -1.19 17.26 -14.39
C LEU A 414 -1.32 18.27 -15.54
N GLU A 415 -0.54 19.33 -15.54
CA GLU A 415 -0.53 20.35 -16.59
C GLU A 415 -0.12 19.78 -17.95
N LYS A 416 0.73 18.75 -17.97
CA LYS A 416 1.10 17.99 -19.18
C LYS A 416 0.10 16.90 -19.56
N GLY A 417 -1.02 16.77 -18.83
CA GLY A 417 -2.10 15.80 -19.11
C GLY A 417 -1.80 14.39 -18.66
N ILE A 418 -0.82 14.17 -17.77
CA ILE A 418 -0.56 12.87 -17.17
C ILE A 418 -1.65 12.59 -16.13
N LEU A 419 -2.30 11.40 -16.22
CA LEU A 419 -3.20 10.94 -15.19
C LEU A 419 -2.40 10.55 -13.94
N LEU A 420 -2.78 11.09 -12.77
CA LEU A 420 -2.16 10.75 -11.49
C LEU A 420 -3.09 9.89 -10.64
N GLY A 421 -2.56 8.79 -10.11
CA GLY A 421 -3.15 8.05 -9.01
C GLY A 421 -2.25 8.17 -7.78
N PHE A 422 -2.84 8.44 -6.61
CA PHE A 422 -2.08 8.51 -5.38
C PHE A 422 -2.16 7.19 -4.61
N GLY A 423 -1.02 6.73 -4.12
CA GLY A 423 -0.87 5.54 -3.30
C GLY A 423 0.09 5.76 -2.15
N SER A 424 0.16 4.80 -1.26
CA SER A 424 1.03 4.85 -0.08
C SER A 424 2.30 4.03 -0.24
N ASP A 425 2.24 2.99 -1.06
CA ASP A 425 3.25 1.92 -1.09
C ASP A 425 3.40 1.20 0.29
N ALA A 426 2.31 1.19 1.10
CA ALA A 426 2.35 0.55 2.42
C ALA A 426 2.75 -0.94 2.29
N PRO A 427 3.64 -1.43 3.15
CA PRO A 427 4.12 -0.88 4.42
C PRO A 427 5.35 0.04 4.34
N VAL A 428 5.76 0.50 3.15
CA VAL A 428 6.91 1.42 3.01
C VAL A 428 6.60 2.74 3.71
N GLU A 429 5.40 3.29 3.46
CA GLU A 429 4.90 4.49 4.14
C GLU A 429 3.51 4.26 4.76
N ASP A 430 3.10 5.24 5.57
CA ASP A 430 1.79 5.27 6.23
C ASP A 430 0.66 5.34 5.18
N PRO A 431 -0.31 4.40 5.17
CA PRO A 431 -1.40 4.40 4.18
C PRO A 431 -2.45 5.49 4.39
N ASN A 432 -2.30 6.39 5.35
CA ASN A 432 -3.28 7.45 5.61
C ASN A 432 -3.41 8.42 4.42
N PRO A 433 -4.56 8.43 3.70
CA PRO A 433 -4.74 9.29 2.53
C PRO A 433 -4.67 10.79 2.87
N LEU A 434 -5.10 11.18 4.09
CA LEU A 434 -5.04 12.58 4.51
C LEU A 434 -3.60 13.08 4.64
N LYS A 435 -2.67 12.19 5.02
CA LYS A 435 -1.24 12.49 5.03
C LYS A 435 -0.71 12.70 3.61
N GLY A 436 -1.08 11.83 2.67
CA GLY A 436 -0.72 11.98 1.25
C GLY A 436 -1.29 13.27 0.65
N ILE A 437 -2.56 13.57 0.90
CA ILE A 437 -3.20 14.82 0.48
C ILE A 437 -2.46 16.02 1.09
N HIS A 438 -2.09 15.95 2.37
CA HIS A 438 -1.31 17.02 3.02
C HIS A 438 0.00 17.31 2.30
N TYR A 439 0.79 16.27 1.98
CA TYR A 439 2.07 16.46 1.29
C TYR A 439 1.89 16.93 -0.16
N ALA A 440 0.85 16.50 -0.85
CA ALA A 440 0.56 16.97 -2.20
C ALA A 440 0.13 18.44 -2.25
N VAL A 441 -0.63 18.91 -1.24
CA VAL A 441 -1.22 20.26 -1.19
C VAL A 441 -0.28 21.25 -0.49
N ASN A 442 0.25 20.89 0.68
CA ASN A 442 1.01 21.81 1.52
C ASN A 442 2.51 21.77 1.24
N ARG A 443 3.03 20.67 0.67
CA ARG A 443 4.45 20.49 0.36
C ARG A 443 5.38 20.77 1.56
N LYS A 444 4.85 20.52 2.77
CA LYS A 444 5.45 20.97 4.03
C LYS A 444 5.38 19.90 5.11
N ARG A 445 6.49 19.70 5.81
CA ARG A 445 6.57 18.86 6.99
C ARG A 445 6.16 19.61 8.26
N PRO A 446 5.81 18.90 9.36
CA PRO A 446 5.50 19.51 10.66
C PRO A 446 6.65 20.37 11.24
N ASP A 447 7.91 20.06 10.92
CA ASP A 447 9.09 20.84 11.32
C ASP A 447 9.26 22.14 10.52
N GLY A 448 8.39 22.43 9.57
CA GLY A 448 8.39 23.63 8.74
C GLY A 448 9.17 23.51 7.42
N ARG A 449 9.88 22.40 7.19
CA ARG A 449 10.59 22.17 5.92
C ARG A 449 9.62 22.07 4.75
N VAL A 450 9.98 22.64 3.62
CA VAL A 450 9.19 22.66 2.38
C VAL A 450 10.01 22.15 1.21
N LEU A 451 9.34 21.53 0.23
CA LEU A 451 9.96 21.11 -1.04
C LEU A 451 9.03 21.47 -2.20
N HIS A 452 9.56 22.27 -3.16
CA HIS A 452 8.88 22.61 -4.42
C HIS A 452 7.41 23.05 -4.21
N VAL A 453 7.20 24.13 -3.46
CA VAL A 453 5.84 24.66 -3.18
C VAL A 453 5.07 25.08 -4.42
N ASP A 454 5.76 25.38 -5.53
CA ASP A 454 5.21 25.64 -6.85
C ASP A 454 4.57 24.40 -7.50
N GLU A 455 4.94 23.21 -7.04
CA GLU A 455 4.35 21.94 -7.43
C GLU A 455 3.17 21.49 -6.54
N ALA A 456 2.68 22.39 -5.68
CA ALA A 456 1.52 22.11 -4.84
C ALA A 456 0.24 21.95 -5.68
N LEU A 457 -0.54 20.94 -5.35
CA LEU A 457 -1.87 20.71 -5.93
C LEU A 457 -2.95 21.47 -5.15
N THR A 458 -4.10 21.70 -5.79
CA THR A 458 -5.31 22.06 -5.05
C THR A 458 -5.81 20.87 -4.24
N LEU A 459 -6.57 21.15 -3.18
CA LEU A 459 -7.17 20.09 -2.35
C LEU A 459 -8.07 19.15 -3.18
N GLU A 460 -8.85 19.72 -4.11
CA GLU A 460 -9.70 18.94 -5.01
C GLU A 460 -8.88 18.00 -5.91
N GLN A 461 -7.80 18.48 -6.51
CA GLN A 461 -6.91 17.65 -7.34
C GLN A 461 -6.33 16.49 -6.55
N ALA A 462 -5.87 16.74 -5.31
CA ALA A 462 -5.30 15.70 -4.45
C ALA A 462 -6.37 14.66 -4.02
N ILE A 463 -7.59 15.09 -3.68
CA ILE A 463 -8.69 14.17 -3.36
C ILE A 463 -9.08 13.34 -4.59
N ARG A 464 -9.14 13.94 -5.78
CA ARG A 464 -9.42 13.22 -7.03
C ARG A 464 -8.38 12.16 -7.32
N ALA A 465 -7.10 12.41 -7.05
CA ALA A 465 -6.03 11.45 -7.24
C ALA A 465 -6.14 10.21 -6.30
N TYR A 466 -6.79 10.36 -5.13
CA TYR A 466 -7.16 9.26 -4.23
C TYR A 466 -8.58 8.70 -4.46
N THR A 467 -9.33 9.18 -5.44
CA THR A 467 -10.71 8.74 -5.67
C THR A 467 -10.96 8.42 -7.15
N LEU A 468 -11.52 9.37 -7.91
CA LEU A 468 -11.93 9.17 -9.30
C LEU A 468 -10.74 8.87 -10.23
N ASP A 469 -9.63 9.58 -10.06
CA ASP A 469 -8.48 9.41 -10.95
C ASP A 469 -7.75 8.08 -10.65
N ALA A 470 -7.66 7.66 -9.37
CA ALA A 470 -7.22 6.31 -9.01
C ALA A 470 -8.13 5.20 -9.60
N ALA A 471 -9.47 5.42 -9.60
CA ALA A 471 -10.41 4.45 -10.17
C ALA A 471 -10.28 4.31 -11.71
N ARG A 472 -9.71 5.29 -12.41
CA ARG A 472 -9.41 5.18 -13.85
C ARG A 472 -8.32 4.17 -14.14
N PHE A 473 -7.33 4.03 -13.26
CA PHE A 473 -6.26 3.02 -13.41
C PHE A 473 -6.77 1.59 -13.24
N SER A 474 -7.81 1.39 -12.43
CA SER A 474 -8.48 0.09 -12.30
C SER A 474 -9.61 -0.12 -13.32
N HIS A 475 -9.79 0.77 -14.30
CA HIS A 475 -10.88 0.73 -15.29
C HIS A 475 -12.29 0.76 -14.68
N GLU A 476 -12.44 1.25 -13.46
CA GLU A 476 -13.71 1.21 -12.70
C GLU A 476 -14.27 2.62 -12.41
N ALA A 477 -13.74 3.66 -13.07
CA ALA A 477 -14.22 5.04 -12.89
C ALA A 477 -15.69 5.25 -13.34
N HIS A 478 -16.29 4.26 -13.99
CA HIS A 478 -17.71 4.26 -14.37
C HIS A 478 -18.63 3.72 -13.26
N GLU A 479 -18.06 3.17 -12.17
CA GLU A 479 -18.85 2.57 -11.09
C GLU A 479 -18.31 2.87 -9.67
N LYS A 480 -17.10 3.46 -9.52
CA LYS A 480 -16.53 3.90 -8.24
C LYS A 480 -15.67 5.16 -8.40
N GLY A 481 -15.24 5.76 -7.27
CA GLY A 481 -14.38 6.95 -7.23
C GLY A 481 -15.14 8.28 -7.22
N MET A 482 -16.46 8.27 -7.44
CA MET A 482 -17.35 9.41 -7.19
C MET A 482 -18.69 8.93 -6.63
N LEU A 483 -19.47 9.83 -6.04
CA LEU A 483 -20.82 9.56 -5.57
C LEU A 483 -21.81 10.02 -6.64
N SER A 484 -22.38 9.08 -7.36
CA SER A 484 -23.35 9.33 -8.43
C SER A 484 -24.34 8.17 -8.54
N THR A 485 -25.52 8.44 -9.09
CA THR A 485 -26.52 7.40 -9.32
C THR A 485 -25.95 6.27 -10.18
N GLY A 486 -26.15 5.03 -9.75
CA GLY A 486 -25.59 3.82 -10.36
C GLY A 486 -24.22 3.39 -9.85
N TYR A 487 -23.49 4.26 -9.16
CA TYR A 487 -22.19 3.95 -8.59
C TYR A 487 -22.29 3.12 -7.31
N TYR A 488 -21.22 2.43 -6.95
CA TYR A 488 -21.13 1.79 -5.65
C TYR A 488 -21.28 2.81 -4.52
N ALA A 489 -21.95 2.40 -3.47
CA ALA A 489 -22.11 3.19 -2.26
C ALA A 489 -20.87 3.05 -1.36
N ASP A 490 -19.72 3.50 -1.88
CA ASP A 490 -18.43 3.52 -1.21
C ASP A 490 -18.10 4.96 -0.81
N PHE A 491 -18.15 5.27 0.49
CA PHE A 491 -17.95 6.63 0.97
C PHE A 491 -17.35 6.67 2.37
N VAL A 492 -16.74 7.80 2.68
CA VAL A 492 -16.15 8.10 3.98
C VAL A 492 -16.83 9.33 4.59
N VAL A 493 -17.00 9.32 5.90
CA VAL A 493 -17.65 10.38 6.69
C VAL A 493 -16.61 11.08 7.55
N PHE A 494 -16.60 12.42 7.51
CA PHE A 494 -15.79 13.29 8.35
C PHE A 494 -16.66 14.22 9.18
N ASP A 495 -16.12 14.70 10.31
CA ASP A 495 -16.79 15.65 11.18
C ASP A 495 -17.06 16.99 10.48
N ARG A 496 -16.12 17.41 9.64
CA ARG A 496 -16.18 18.67 8.88
C ARG A 496 -15.62 18.53 7.46
N GLU A 497 -15.81 19.57 6.66
CA GLU A 497 -15.22 19.65 5.34
C GLU A 497 -13.69 19.72 5.44
N LEU A 498 -13.00 18.90 4.63
CA LEU A 498 -11.53 18.86 4.60
C LEU A 498 -10.97 20.22 4.17
N SER A 499 -9.92 20.64 4.84
CA SER A 499 -9.19 21.88 4.56
C SER A 499 -7.69 21.61 4.62
N SER A 500 -6.92 22.26 3.75
CA SER A 500 -5.46 22.15 3.73
C SER A 500 -4.80 22.37 5.09
N ASP A 501 -5.39 23.23 5.93
CA ASP A 501 -4.82 23.63 7.21
C ASP A 501 -4.95 22.56 8.32
N HIS A 502 -5.87 21.60 8.16
CA HIS A 502 -6.26 20.68 9.24
C HIS A 502 -6.22 19.20 8.83
N LEU A 503 -5.66 18.85 7.66
CA LEU A 503 -5.68 17.48 7.14
C LEU A 503 -5.11 16.44 8.11
N LEU A 504 -4.02 16.76 8.80
CA LEU A 504 -3.37 15.83 9.73
C LEU A 504 -4.12 15.65 11.06
N ASP A 505 -5.05 16.55 11.38
CA ASP A 505 -5.85 16.49 12.60
C ASP A 505 -7.22 15.82 12.37
N GLU A 506 -7.62 15.63 11.11
CA GLU A 506 -8.91 15.05 10.75
C GLU A 506 -8.95 13.55 11.03
N LYS A 507 -10.14 13.09 11.43
CA LYS A 507 -10.40 11.67 11.71
C LYS A 507 -11.60 11.21 10.92
N VAL A 508 -11.51 9.99 10.43
CA VAL A 508 -12.63 9.30 9.81
C VAL A 508 -13.65 8.94 10.90
N ILE A 509 -14.90 9.34 10.70
CA ILE A 509 -16.04 9.02 11.58
C ILE A 509 -16.65 7.67 11.20
N ALA A 510 -16.83 7.43 9.90
CA ALA A 510 -17.35 6.16 9.41
C ALA A 510 -16.88 5.91 7.97
N THR A 511 -16.78 4.63 7.61
CA THR A 511 -16.47 4.17 6.25
C THR A 511 -17.52 3.18 5.80
N TYR A 512 -18.01 3.37 4.58
CA TYR A 512 -19.00 2.51 3.96
C TYR A 512 -18.46 1.91 2.67
N VAL A 513 -18.66 0.61 2.48
CA VAL A 513 -18.31 -0.11 1.26
C VAL A 513 -19.55 -0.91 0.80
N GLY A 514 -20.01 -0.67 -0.42
CA GLY A 514 -21.24 -1.26 -0.92
C GLY A 514 -22.44 -0.97 -0.02
N GLY A 515 -22.55 0.23 0.55
CA GLY A 515 -23.63 0.66 1.44
C GLY A 515 -23.62 0.00 2.82
N LYS A 516 -22.63 -0.86 3.14
CA LYS A 516 -22.42 -1.45 4.47
C LYS A 516 -21.41 -0.60 5.25
N CYS A 517 -21.73 -0.27 6.49
CA CYS A 517 -20.78 0.35 7.39
C CYS A 517 -19.70 -0.68 7.77
N VAL A 518 -18.44 -0.44 7.40
CA VAL A 518 -17.30 -1.32 7.66
C VAL A 518 -16.41 -0.77 8.79
N TYR A 519 -16.58 0.50 9.13
CA TYR A 519 -15.92 1.15 10.25
C TYR A 519 -16.76 2.31 10.79
N THR A 520 -16.81 2.46 12.12
CA THR A 520 -17.24 3.67 12.83
C THR A 520 -16.22 3.99 13.92
N ALA A 521 -15.92 5.27 14.11
CA ALA A 521 -15.23 5.74 15.30
C ALA A 521 -16.14 5.57 16.52
N ASP A 522 -15.56 5.17 17.68
CA ASP A 522 -16.25 5.01 18.96
C ASP A 522 -16.77 6.36 19.49
#